data_3f6db956f97ba82e8866ad49ec102183
#
_entry.id   3f6db956f97ba82e8866ad49ec102183
#
_cell.length_a   1.000
_cell.length_b   1.000
_cell.length_c   1.000
_cell.angle_alpha   90.00
_cell.angle_beta   90.00
_cell.angle_gamma   90.00
#
_symmetry.space_group_name_H-M   'P 1'
#
loop_
_entity.id
_entity.type
_entity.pdbx_description
1 polymer ?
#
loop_
_entity_poly.entity_id
_entity_poly.type
_entity_poly.pdbx_seq_one_letter_code
_entity_poly.pdbx_strand_id
1 'polypeptide(L)'
;MHDNAPLAPAIPRSLFALSLLYGGMCVLAGVLGVKLASLGTWPLLGDLAVESGIFAFLLLVVMASAVAELFGQDVANKLVRFGFVPLIVSMILLTVVIRVVPPAPFWNDQDAFARLLGQGARMQFAGLISYGTSQTLNVYLFSRIAGGRGRMLMLRAWIASMLSQVVDTILFITISFYGQDLPLISIMQGQIISKLVLSTIMVPPLIWVFVQLGKWLDRAE
;
A
#
# COMPACT_ATOMS: atom_id res chain seq x y z
N MET A 1 -15.42 21.99 -42.95
CA MET A 1 -16.00 21.98 -41.59
C MET A 1 -15.03 21.23 -40.73
N HIS A 2 -14.10 21.94 -40.03
CA HIS A 2 -13.23 21.32 -39.02
C HIS A 2 -14.07 21.16 -37.76
N ASP A 3 -14.24 19.92 -37.38
CA ASP A 3 -14.94 19.51 -36.17
C ASP A 3 -14.13 20.00 -34.97
N ASN A 4 -14.52 21.12 -34.37
CA ASN A 4 -13.95 21.62 -33.12
C ASN A 4 -14.55 20.82 -31.96
N ALA A 5 -14.20 19.52 -31.89
CA ALA A 5 -14.42 18.76 -30.67
C ALA A 5 -13.65 19.43 -29.53
N PRO A 6 -14.27 19.74 -28.40
CA PRO A 6 -13.58 20.36 -27.27
C PRO A 6 -12.42 19.45 -26.87
N LEU A 7 -11.20 19.98 -26.87
CA LEU A 7 -10.03 19.28 -26.38
C LEU A 7 -10.31 18.82 -24.95
N ALA A 8 -10.10 17.54 -24.69
CA ALA A 8 -10.23 17.02 -23.32
C ALA A 8 -9.34 17.87 -22.39
N PRO A 9 -9.83 18.21 -21.17
CA PRO A 9 -9.05 19.01 -20.24
C PRO A 9 -7.70 18.34 -19.98
N ALA A 10 -6.63 19.11 -20.07
CA ALA A 10 -5.28 18.61 -19.85
C ALA A 10 -5.16 18.04 -18.43
N ILE A 11 -4.58 16.84 -18.30
CA ILE A 11 -4.33 16.23 -17.00
C ILE A 11 -3.19 17.02 -16.32
N PRO A 12 -3.37 17.50 -15.07
CA PRO A 12 -2.29 18.17 -14.34
C PRO A 12 -1.02 17.31 -14.28
N ARG A 13 0.13 17.91 -14.49
CA ARG A 13 1.43 17.20 -14.50
C ARG A 13 1.69 16.49 -13.17
N SER A 14 1.34 17.13 -12.07
CA SER A 14 1.48 16.55 -10.73
C SER A 14 0.60 15.32 -10.55
N LEU A 15 -0.65 15.35 -11.01
CA LEU A 15 -1.55 14.19 -10.93
C LEU A 15 -1.01 13.03 -11.77
N PHE A 16 -0.52 13.32 -12.97
CA PHE A 16 0.06 12.30 -13.84
C PHE A 16 1.30 11.65 -13.20
N ALA A 17 2.25 12.47 -12.73
CA ALA A 17 3.48 12.00 -12.09
C ALA A 17 3.19 11.20 -10.80
N LEU A 18 2.31 11.70 -9.93
CA LEU A 18 1.93 11.02 -8.69
C LEU A 18 1.21 9.70 -8.98
N SER A 19 0.39 9.64 -10.04
CA SER A 19 -0.32 8.40 -10.41
C SER A 19 0.64 7.32 -10.92
N LEU A 20 1.64 7.69 -11.74
CA LEU A 20 2.68 6.76 -12.21
C LEU A 20 3.51 6.23 -11.03
N LEU A 21 3.94 7.12 -10.14
CA LEU A 21 4.70 6.75 -8.96
C LEU A 21 3.88 5.86 -8.03
N TYR A 22 2.60 6.18 -7.82
CA TYR A 22 1.68 5.37 -7.02
C TYR A 22 1.57 3.94 -7.56
N GLY A 23 1.33 3.78 -8.87
CA GLY A 23 1.27 2.47 -9.51
C GLY A 23 2.57 1.67 -9.37
N GLY A 24 3.72 2.32 -9.54
CA GLY A 24 5.03 1.72 -9.32
C GLY A 24 5.24 1.25 -7.87
N MET A 25 4.83 2.06 -6.89
CA MET A 25 4.94 1.69 -5.46
C MET A 25 3.98 0.55 -5.09
N CYS A 26 2.80 0.44 -5.71
CA CYS A 26 1.91 -0.69 -5.51
C CYS A 26 2.59 -2.03 -5.85
N VAL A 27 3.29 -2.09 -6.99
CA VAL A 27 4.04 -3.28 -7.41
C VAL A 27 5.25 -3.51 -6.52
N LEU A 28 6.01 -2.45 -6.23
CA LEU A 28 7.25 -2.52 -5.45
C LEU A 28 7.01 -2.97 -4.00
N ALA A 29 5.86 -2.62 -3.41
CA ALA A 29 5.50 -3.05 -2.06
C ALA A 29 5.53 -4.58 -1.92
N GLY A 30 4.98 -5.32 -2.89
CA GLY A 30 5.02 -6.79 -2.88
C GLY A 30 6.43 -7.36 -3.07
N VAL A 31 7.25 -6.72 -3.90
CA VAL A 31 8.63 -7.15 -4.14
C VAL A 31 9.50 -6.92 -2.90
N LEU A 32 9.44 -5.73 -2.31
CA LEU A 32 10.20 -5.40 -1.10
C LEU A 32 9.73 -6.18 0.12
N GLY A 33 8.46 -6.51 0.19
CA GLY A 33 7.86 -7.20 1.32
C GLY A 33 8.42 -8.61 1.55
N VAL A 34 9.04 -9.22 0.55
CA VAL A 34 9.72 -10.52 0.68
C VAL A 34 10.85 -10.46 1.70
N LYS A 35 11.48 -9.30 1.88
CA LYS A 35 12.51 -9.08 2.88
C LYS A 35 11.88 -8.73 4.23
N LEU A 36 12.25 -9.48 5.27
CA LEU A 36 11.97 -9.13 6.66
C LEU A 36 13.12 -8.30 7.22
N ALA A 37 12.82 -7.13 7.74
CA ALA A 37 13.77 -6.26 8.43
C ALA A 37 13.63 -6.44 9.94
N SER A 38 14.76 -6.51 10.65
CA SER A 38 14.78 -6.57 12.12
C SER A 38 14.50 -5.18 12.71
N LEU A 39 13.66 -5.15 13.74
CA LEU A 39 13.43 -3.98 14.58
C LEU A 39 14.16 -4.05 15.91
N GLY A 40 15.04 -5.06 16.07
CA GLY A 40 15.77 -5.33 17.30
C GLY A 40 14.94 -6.06 18.36
N THR A 41 15.57 -6.27 19.53
CA THR A 41 14.97 -6.96 20.67
C THR A 41 14.33 -5.93 21.62
N TRP A 42 13.04 -6.07 21.85
CA TRP A 42 12.27 -5.18 22.73
C TRP A 42 12.00 -5.81 24.08
N PRO A 43 12.10 -5.04 25.19
CA PRO A 43 11.90 -5.55 26.54
C PRO A 43 10.59 -6.22 26.68
N LEU A 44 9.85 -6.91 26.70
CA LEU A 44 8.53 -7.51 26.84
C LEU A 44 8.00 -8.19 25.56
N LEU A 45 8.48 -7.80 24.39
CA LEU A 45 7.98 -8.29 23.11
C LEU A 45 8.96 -9.23 22.40
N GLY A 46 10.22 -9.28 22.85
CA GLY A 46 11.27 -10.09 22.20
C GLY A 46 11.76 -9.49 20.87
N ASP A 47 12.21 -10.34 19.99
CA ASP A 47 12.71 -9.94 18.67
C ASP A 47 11.55 -9.59 17.74
N LEU A 48 11.52 -8.35 17.29
CA LEU A 48 10.50 -7.88 16.36
C LEU A 48 11.06 -7.78 14.95
N ALA A 49 10.21 -8.09 13.98
CA ALA A 49 10.50 -7.96 12.57
C ALA A 49 9.33 -7.29 11.83
N VAL A 50 9.65 -6.66 10.71
CA VAL A 50 8.67 -6.03 9.82
C VAL A 50 9.00 -6.38 8.37
N GLU A 51 7.98 -6.56 7.54
CA GLU A 51 8.19 -6.71 6.11
C GLU A 51 8.58 -5.37 5.47
N SER A 52 9.59 -5.39 4.59
CA SER A 52 10.16 -4.15 4.05
C SER A 52 9.28 -3.45 3.01
N GLY A 53 8.20 -4.05 2.56
CA GLY A 53 7.19 -3.39 1.71
C GLY A 53 6.47 -2.24 2.41
N ILE A 54 6.55 -2.18 3.75
CA ILE A 54 6.01 -1.06 4.55
C ILE A 54 6.53 0.30 4.09
N PHE A 55 7.77 0.39 3.60
CA PHE A 55 8.34 1.66 3.11
C PHE A 55 7.66 2.12 1.81
N ALA A 56 7.38 1.20 0.89
CA ALA A 56 6.59 1.52 -0.31
C ALA A 56 5.14 1.84 0.06
N PHE A 57 4.54 1.08 1.00
CA PHE A 57 3.21 1.36 1.52
C PHE A 57 3.09 2.75 2.15
N LEU A 58 4.10 3.20 2.90
CA LEU A 58 4.17 4.55 3.44
C LEU A 58 4.05 5.62 2.34
N LEU A 59 4.79 5.44 1.23
CA LEU A 59 4.70 6.34 0.08
C LEU A 59 3.33 6.32 -0.58
N LEU A 60 2.66 5.16 -0.64
CA LEU A 60 1.28 5.07 -1.14
C LEU A 60 0.33 5.94 -0.30
N VAL A 61 0.43 5.87 1.03
CA VAL A 61 -0.38 6.68 1.95
C VAL A 61 -0.11 8.16 1.75
N VAL A 62 1.17 8.54 1.65
CA VAL A 62 1.60 9.93 1.43
C VAL A 62 1.07 10.48 0.11
N MET A 63 1.24 9.72 -0.99
CA MET A 63 0.79 10.14 -2.32
C MET A 63 -0.74 10.25 -2.41
N ALA A 64 -1.47 9.28 -1.86
CA ALA A 64 -2.93 9.35 -1.80
C ALA A 64 -3.41 10.58 -1.03
N SER A 65 -2.76 10.88 0.10
CA SER A 65 -3.05 12.07 0.92
C SER A 65 -2.69 13.37 0.20
N ALA A 66 -1.55 13.42 -0.49
CA ALA A 66 -1.14 14.59 -1.28
C ALA A 66 -2.11 14.84 -2.45
N VAL A 67 -2.56 13.79 -3.13
CA VAL A 67 -3.57 13.90 -4.19
C VAL A 67 -4.92 14.35 -3.62
N ALA A 68 -5.31 13.86 -2.43
CA ALA A 68 -6.52 14.33 -1.77
C ALA A 68 -6.47 15.82 -1.44
N GLU A 69 -5.31 16.33 -1.00
CA GLU A 69 -5.09 17.75 -0.70
C GLU A 69 -5.08 18.62 -1.97
N LEU A 70 -4.45 18.14 -3.05
CA LEU A 70 -4.32 18.91 -4.29
C LEU A 70 -5.58 18.88 -5.17
N PHE A 71 -6.26 17.74 -5.26
CA PHE A 71 -7.31 17.46 -6.24
C PHE A 71 -8.63 16.97 -5.63
N GLY A 72 -8.69 16.84 -4.31
CA GLY A 72 -9.86 16.38 -3.57
C GLY A 72 -9.96 14.87 -3.40
N GLN A 73 -10.82 14.48 -2.46
CA GLN A 73 -10.97 13.11 -2.00
C GLN A 73 -11.43 12.13 -3.09
N ASP A 74 -12.27 12.59 -4.02
CA ASP A 74 -12.79 11.73 -5.10
C ASP A 74 -11.68 11.30 -6.06
N VAL A 75 -10.75 12.21 -6.38
CA VAL A 75 -9.59 11.91 -7.23
C VAL A 75 -8.65 10.95 -6.51
N ALA A 76 -8.38 11.17 -5.22
CA ALA A 76 -7.56 10.27 -4.41
C ALA A 76 -8.19 8.87 -4.31
N ASN A 77 -9.50 8.77 -4.12
CA ASN A 77 -10.20 7.48 -4.09
C ASN A 77 -10.11 6.74 -5.44
N LYS A 78 -10.19 7.47 -6.56
CA LYS A 78 -9.96 6.89 -7.89
C LYS A 78 -8.51 6.41 -8.03
N LEU A 79 -7.51 7.20 -7.61
CA LEU A 79 -6.11 6.81 -7.63
C LEU A 79 -5.89 5.51 -6.87
N VAL A 80 -6.41 5.39 -5.65
CA VAL A 80 -6.30 4.17 -4.83
C VAL A 80 -6.95 2.97 -5.52
N ARG A 81 -8.16 3.11 -6.06
CA ARG A 81 -8.86 2.02 -6.77
C ARG A 81 -8.11 1.58 -8.02
N PHE A 82 -7.65 2.53 -8.85
CA PHE A 82 -6.89 2.21 -10.05
C PHE A 82 -5.48 1.70 -9.76
N GLY A 83 -4.92 2.02 -8.59
CA GLY A 83 -3.65 1.46 -8.11
C GLY A 83 -3.66 -0.06 -7.96
N PHE A 84 -4.83 -0.69 -7.82
CA PHE A 84 -4.93 -2.15 -7.84
C PHE A 84 -4.72 -2.77 -9.24
N VAL A 85 -4.90 -1.99 -10.30
CA VAL A 85 -4.71 -2.52 -11.68
C VAL A 85 -3.27 -2.97 -11.90
N PRO A 86 -2.24 -2.12 -11.73
CA PRO A 86 -0.85 -2.55 -11.89
C PRO A 86 -0.46 -3.65 -10.91
N LEU A 87 -1.02 -3.66 -9.70
CA LEU A 87 -0.79 -4.73 -8.71
C LEU A 87 -1.33 -6.07 -9.20
N ILE A 88 -2.56 -6.12 -9.69
CA ILE A 88 -3.18 -7.35 -10.20
C ILE A 88 -2.44 -7.84 -11.46
N VAL A 89 -2.11 -6.92 -12.38
CA VAL A 89 -1.39 -7.26 -13.61
C VAL A 89 0.00 -7.82 -13.27
N SER A 90 0.74 -7.21 -12.35
CA SER A 90 2.07 -7.69 -11.95
C SER A 90 2.00 -9.06 -11.25
N MET A 91 1.00 -9.28 -10.40
CA MET A 91 0.78 -10.58 -9.75
C MET A 91 0.51 -11.70 -10.75
N ILE A 92 -0.36 -11.44 -11.73
CA ILE A 92 -0.66 -12.40 -12.80
C ILE A 92 0.59 -12.66 -13.64
N LEU A 93 1.27 -11.59 -14.08
CA LEU A 93 2.47 -11.71 -14.92
C LEU A 93 3.59 -12.47 -14.21
N LEU A 94 3.88 -12.17 -12.94
CA LEU A 94 4.85 -12.91 -12.14
C LEU A 94 4.48 -14.39 -12.05
N THR A 95 3.21 -14.70 -11.80
CA THR A 95 2.73 -16.09 -11.71
C THR A 95 2.91 -16.83 -13.04
N VAL A 96 2.56 -16.20 -14.16
CA VAL A 96 2.72 -16.78 -15.50
C VAL A 96 4.20 -17.00 -15.82
N VAL A 97 5.06 -15.99 -15.62
CA VAL A 97 6.49 -16.12 -15.91
C VAL A 97 7.14 -17.23 -15.08
N ILE A 98 6.80 -17.33 -13.80
CA ILE A 98 7.38 -18.34 -12.92
C ILE A 98 6.93 -19.77 -13.29
N ARG A 99 5.66 -19.96 -13.66
CA ARG A 99 5.06 -21.29 -13.81
C ARG A 99 5.01 -21.81 -15.23
N VAL A 100 4.96 -20.92 -16.21
CA VAL A 100 4.68 -21.28 -17.62
C VAL A 100 5.90 -21.05 -18.51
N VAL A 101 6.72 -20.02 -18.24
CA VAL A 101 7.89 -19.72 -19.06
C VAL A 101 9.08 -20.57 -18.63
N PRO A 102 9.61 -21.47 -19.49
CA PRO A 102 10.74 -22.31 -19.12
C PRO A 102 12.03 -21.47 -19.04
N PRO A 103 12.95 -21.78 -18.10
CA PRO A 103 14.24 -21.11 -18.03
C PRO A 103 15.12 -21.47 -19.23
N ALA A 104 16.04 -20.56 -19.60
CA ALA A 104 17.05 -20.85 -20.60
C ALA A 104 18.00 -21.95 -20.10
N PRO A 105 18.53 -22.85 -20.97
CA PRO A 105 19.38 -23.97 -20.55
C PRO A 105 20.63 -23.61 -19.77
N PHE A 106 21.13 -22.39 -19.95
CA PHE A 106 22.35 -21.87 -19.30
C PHE A 106 22.07 -21.02 -18.06
N TRP A 107 20.79 -20.86 -17.67
CA TRP A 107 20.39 -20.03 -16.53
C TRP A 107 19.97 -20.91 -15.33
N ASN A 108 20.70 -20.78 -14.23
CA ASN A 108 20.59 -21.68 -13.09
C ASN A 108 19.82 -21.07 -11.89
N ASP A 109 19.32 -19.83 -11.99
CA ASP A 109 18.72 -19.10 -10.86
C ASP A 109 17.19 -19.20 -10.79
N GLN A 110 16.58 -20.16 -11.52
CA GLN A 110 15.13 -20.34 -11.56
C GLN A 110 14.51 -20.52 -10.17
N ASP A 111 15.13 -21.31 -9.31
CA ASP A 111 14.59 -21.58 -7.96
C ASP A 111 14.65 -20.34 -7.06
N ALA A 112 15.74 -19.56 -7.16
CA ALA A 112 15.87 -18.31 -6.43
C ALA A 112 14.85 -17.26 -6.91
N PHE A 113 14.70 -17.14 -8.23
CA PHE A 113 13.71 -16.28 -8.88
C PHE A 113 12.29 -16.65 -8.46
N ALA A 114 11.92 -17.92 -8.59
CA ALA A 114 10.58 -18.42 -8.23
C ALA A 114 10.28 -18.25 -6.74
N ARG A 115 11.28 -18.49 -5.87
CA ARG A 115 11.13 -18.32 -4.43
C ARG A 115 10.91 -16.86 -4.04
N LEU A 116 11.71 -15.94 -4.56
CA LEU A 116 11.62 -14.52 -4.18
C LEU A 116 10.40 -13.84 -4.82
N LEU A 117 10.23 -13.96 -6.12
CA LEU A 117 9.14 -13.27 -6.83
C LEU A 117 7.78 -13.96 -6.67
N GLY A 118 7.76 -15.28 -6.47
CA GLY A 118 6.54 -16.00 -6.12
C GLY A 118 6.01 -15.60 -4.74
N GLN A 119 6.88 -15.37 -3.77
CA GLN A 119 6.49 -14.79 -2.47
C GLN A 119 5.95 -13.36 -2.66
N GLY A 120 6.58 -12.55 -3.51
CA GLY A 120 6.09 -11.21 -3.84
C GLY A 120 4.68 -11.21 -4.43
N ALA A 121 4.38 -12.13 -5.36
CA ALA A 121 3.04 -12.30 -5.91
C ALA A 121 2.01 -12.70 -4.83
N ARG A 122 2.40 -13.59 -3.90
CA ARG A 122 1.57 -13.97 -2.75
C ARG A 122 1.29 -12.78 -1.83
N MET A 123 2.27 -11.92 -1.58
CA MET A 123 2.10 -10.71 -0.77
C MET A 123 1.21 -9.68 -1.46
N GLN A 124 1.29 -9.54 -2.77
CA GLN A 124 0.38 -8.69 -3.55
C GLN A 124 -1.06 -9.19 -3.43
N PHE A 125 -1.28 -10.50 -3.52
CA PHE A 125 -2.59 -11.10 -3.29
C PHE A 125 -3.09 -10.87 -1.87
N ALA A 126 -2.22 -11.07 -0.86
CA ALA A 126 -2.53 -10.80 0.53
C ALA A 126 -2.96 -9.34 0.75
N GLY A 127 -2.21 -8.39 0.16
CA GLY A 127 -2.52 -6.96 0.22
C GLY A 127 -3.87 -6.61 -0.39
N LEU A 128 -4.24 -7.23 -1.52
CA LEU A 128 -5.54 -7.03 -2.14
C LEU A 128 -6.69 -7.49 -1.23
N ILE A 129 -6.58 -8.67 -0.64
CA ILE A 129 -7.61 -9.23 0.24
C ILE A 129 -7.69 -8.48 1.56
N SER A 130 -6.54 -8.23 2.21
CA SER A 130 -6.51 -7.56 3.52
C SER A 130 -7.04 -6.13 3.42
N TYR A 131 -6.59 -5.37 2.41
CA TYR A 131 -7.06 -4.01 2.19
C TYR A 131 -8.56 -3.96 1.86
N GLY A 132 -9.05 -4.80 0.94
CA GLY A 132 -10.48 -4.86 0.61
C GLY A 132 -11.35 -5.15 1.83
N THR A 133 -10.93 -6.12 2.64
CA THR A 133 -11.64 -6.50 3.87
C THR A 133 -11.58 -5.39 4.92
N SER A 134 -10.40 -4.81 5.16
CA SER A 134 -10.21 -3.78 6.17
C SER A 134 -10.95 -2.49 5.83
N GLN A 135 -11.00 -2.09 4.57
CA GLN A 135 -11.78 -0.92 4.14
C GLN A 135 -13.28 -1.13 4.31
N THR A 136 -13.80 -2.31 3.96
CA THR A 136 -15.19 -2.66 4.18
C THR A 136 -15.54 -2.65 5.67
N LEU A 137 -14.66 -3.23 6.49
CA LEU A 137 -14.80 -3.23 7.95
C LEU A 137 -14.77 -1.81 8.53
N ASN A 138 -13.87 -0.96 8.04
CA ASN A 138 -13.77 0.43 8.48
C ASN A 138 -15.09 1.20 8.27
N VAL A 139 -15.66 1.09 7.07
CA VAL A 139 -16.96 1.71 6.75
C VAL A 139 -18.08 1.15 7.62
N TYR A 140 -18.12 -0.18 7.80
CA TYR A 140 -19.10 -0.84 8.64
C TYR A 140 -19.01 -0.39 10.11
N LEU A 141 -17.81 -0.43 10.69
CA LEU A 141 -17.60 -0.02 12.08
C LEU A 141 -17.93 1.45 12.28
N PHE A 142 -17.49 2.33 11.36
CA PHE A 142 -17.80 3.75 11.42
C PHE A 142 -19.31 4.01 11.42
N SER A 143 -20.07 3.27 10.62
CA SER A 143 -21.53 3.40 10.55
C SER A 143 -22.25 2.82 11.77
N ARG A 144 -21.68 1.75 12.38
CA ARG A 144 -22.29 1.07 13.54
C ARG A 144 -22.00 1.72 14.88
N ILE A 145 -20.84 2.37 15.04
CA ILE A 145 -20.55 3.10 16.27
C ILE A 145 -21.50 4.28 16.35
N ALA A 146 -22.61 4.14 17.08
CA ALA A 146 -23.59 5.18 17.27
C ALA A 146 -22.98 6.36 18.06
N GLY A 147 -23.24 7.59 17.63
CA GLY A 147 -22.74 8.74 18.38
C GLY A 147 -22.92 10.06 17.65
N GLY A 148 -22.84 11.14 18.40
CA GLY A 148 -23.15 12.48 18.01
C GLY A 148 -22.22 13.15 16.97
N ARG A 149 -22.38 14.45 16.83
CA ARG A 149 -21.61 15.33 15.94
C ARG A 149 -20.33 15.84 16.64
N GLY A 150 -19.37 16.35 15.88
CA GLY A 150 -18.18 17.00 16.42
C GLY A 150 -17.10 16.02 16.94
N ARG A 151 -16.65 16.19 18.18
CA ARG A 151 -15.56 15.40 18.80
C ARG A 151 -15.84 13.89 18.79
N MET A 152 -17.10 13.50 18.94
CA MET A 152 -17.52 12.10 18.85
C MET A 152 -17.34 11.50 17.45
N LEU A 153 -17.46 12.31 16.40
CA LEU A 153 -17.21 11.88 15.03
C LEU A 153 -15.75 11.48 14.81
N MET A 154 -14.80 12.28 15.29
CA MET A 154 -13.37 11.99 15.21
C MET A 154 -13.01 10.71 15.96
N LEU A 155 -13.55 10.52 17.18
CA LEU A 155 -13.32 9.32 17.97
C LEU A 155 -13.84 8.06 17.26
N ARG A 156 -15.02 8.13 16.66
CA ARG A 156 -15.60 7.04 15.86
C ARG A 156 -14.72 6.67 14.67
N ALA A 157 -14.27 7.68 13.92
CA ALA A 157 -13.38 7.49 12.79
C ALA A 157 -12.06 6.85 13.22
N TRP A 158 -11.50 7.31 14.33
CA TRP A 158 -10.26 6.78 14.88
C TRP A 158 -10.39 5.32 15.32
N ILE A 159 -11.44 4.97 16.09
CA ILE A 159 -11.69 3.59 16.54
C ILE A 159 -11.90 2.66 15.33
N ALA A 160 -12.76 3.06 14.38
CA ALA A 160 -13.01 2.27 13.19
C ALA A 160 -11.73 2.03 12.37
N SER A 161 -10.92 3.07 12.20
CA SER A 161 -9.64 2.98 11.50
C SER A 161 -8.65 2.08 12.22
N MET A 162 -8.48 2.22 13.54
CA MET A 162 -7.54 1.39 14.32
C MET A 162 -7.91 -0.10 14.26
N LEU A 163 -9.18 -0.43 14.49
CA LEU A 163 -9.65 -1.82 14.42
C LEU A 163 -9.46 -2.41 13.02
N SER A 164 -9.78 -1.64 11.99
CA SER A 164 -9.60 -2.07 10.60
C SER A 164 -8.14 -2.30 10.24
N GLN A 165 -7.21 -1.47 10.72
CA GLN A 165 -5.77 -1.64 10.49
C GLN A 165 -5.21 -2.88 11.21
N VAL A 166 -5.72 -3.22 12.39
CA VAL A 166 -5.35 -4.45 13.08
C VAL A 166 -5.80 -5.67 12.26
N VAL A 167 -7.04 -5.68 11.78
CA VAL A 167 -7.57 -6.75 10.92
C VAL A 167 -6.78 -6.83 9.60
N ASP A 168 -6.47 -5.69 8.98
CA ASP A 168 -5.60 -5.62 7.79
C ASP A 168 -4.26 -6.32 8.05
N THR A 169 -3.59 -5.97 9.14
CA THR A 169 -2.29 -6.55 9.48
C THR A 169 -2.36 -8.05 9.74
N ILE A 170 -3.37 -8.51 10.48
CA ILE A 170 -3.57 -9.94 10.77
C ILE A 170 -3.80 -10.72 9.45
N LEU A 171 -4.70 -10.25 8.60
CA LEU A 171 -4.98 -10.89 7.32
C LEU A 171 -3.76 -10.88 6.40
N PHE A 172 -3.12 -9.71 6.26
CA PHE A 172 -1.95 -9.57 5.40
C PHE A 172 -0.81 -10.50 5.81
N ILE A 173 -0.40 -10.48 7.07
CA ILE A 173 0.71 -11.31 7.57
C ILE A 173 0.35 -12.80 7.50
N THR A 174 -0.88 -13.15 7.89
CA THR A 174 -1.31 -14.55 7.81
C THR A 174 -1.30 -15.07 6.38
N ILE A 175 -1.92 -14.37 5.42
CA ILE A 175 -1.96 -14.81 4.02
C ILE A 175 -0.56 -14.82 3.42
N SER A 176 0.27 -13.82 3.73
CA SER A 176 1.62 -13.69 3.19
C SER A 176 2.57 -14.80 3.65
N PHE A 177 2.51 -15.18 4.92
CA PHE A 177 3.56 -15.99 5.56
C PHE A 177 3.05 -17.30 6.16
N TYR A 178 1.74 -17.59 6.13
CA TYR A 178 1.22 -18.87 6.62
C TYR A 178 1.87 -20.06 5.91
N GLY A 179 2.27 -21.08 6.69
CA GLY A 179 2.95 -22.26 6.17
C GLY A 179 4.46 -22.07 5.93
N GLN A 180 5.02 -20.94 6.34
CA GLN A 180 6.45 -20.75 6.45
C GLN A 180 6.85 -20.84 7.93
N ASP A 181 8.02 -21.38 8.23
CA ASP A 181 8.54 -21.48 9.61
C ASP A 181 9.04 -20.12 10.11
N LEU A 182 8.08 -19.18 10.24
CA LEU A 182 8.33 -17.79 10.64
C LEU A 182 7.52 -17.42 11.88
N PRO A 183 8.03 -16.58 12.77
CA PRO A 183 7.34 -16.12 13.98
C PRO A 183 6.27 -15.06 13.63
N LEU A 184 5.10 -15.48 13.16
CA LEU A 184 4.03 -14.60 12.67
C LEU A 184 3.62 -13.54 13.68
N ILE A 185 3.55 -13.88 14.98
CA ILE A 185 3.17 -12.93 16.04
C ILE A 185 4.20 -11.79 16.13
N SER A 186 5.48 -12.10 16.10
CA SER A 186 6.58 -11.11 16.12
C SER A 186 6.50 -10.18 14.90
N ILE A 187 6.19 -10.73 13.72
CA ILE A 187 6.03 -9.95 12.48
C ILE A 187 4.77 -9.06 12.57
N MET A 188 3.64 -9.57 13.08
CA MET A 188 2.41 -8.79 13.27
C MET A 188 2.62 -7.62 14.23
N GLN A 189 3.27 -7.87 15.37
CA GLN A 189 3.59 -6.83 16.35
C GLN A 189 4.53 -5.78 15.77
N GLY A 190 5.59 -6.22 15.10
CA GLY A 190 6.51 -5.33 14.39
C GLY A 190 5.82 -4.48 13.34
N GLN A 191 4.91 -5.06 12.57
CA GLN A 191 4.14 -4.35 11.55
C GLN A 191 3.21 -3.29 12.16
N ILE A 192 2.50 -3.60 13.25
CA ILE A 192 1.62 -2.66 13.93
C ILE A 192 2.43 -1.49 14.50
N ILE A 193 3.53 -1.78 15.19
CA ILE A 193 4.40 -0.76 15.78
C ILE A 193 5.01 0.12 14.67
N SER A 194 5.54 -0.49 13.60
CA SER A 194 6.12 0.27 12.50
C SER A 194 5.10 1.16 11.79
N LYS A 195 3.89 0.66 11.53
CA LYS A 195 2.80 1.47 10.95
C LYS A 195 2.49 2.67 11.85
N LEU A 196 2.39 2.47 13.17
CA LEU A 196 2.08 3.54 14.12
C LEU A 196 3.20 4.59 14.15
N VAL A 197 4.45 4.17 14.29
CA VAL A 197 5.62 5.07 14.36
C VAL A 197 5.80 5.82 13.06
N LEU A 198 5.84 5.10 11.93
CA LEU A 198 6.08 5.71 10.61
C LEU A 198 4.93 6.64 10.21
N SER A 199 3.68 6.26 10.46
CA SER A 199 2.53 7.13 10.15
C SER A 199 2.51 8.40 11.00
N THR A 200 2.97 8.34 12.23
CA THR A 200 2.99 9.50 13.12
C THR A 200 4.14 10.45 12.80
N ILE A 201 5.34 9.92 12.54
CA ILE A 201 6.56 10.72 12.40
C ILE A 201 6.82 11.13 10.95
N MET A 202 6.67 10.19 9.99
CA MET A 202 7.11 10.41 8.61
C MET A 202 5.99 10.85 7.68
N VAL A 203 4.75 10.40 7.88
CA VAL A 203 3.67 10.73 6.95
C VAL A 203 3.38 12.23 6.86
N PRO A 204 3.23 12.99 7.97
CA PRO A 204 2.90 14.41 7.88
C PRO A 204 3.94 15.25 7.12
N PRO A 205 5.28 15.17 7.41
CA PRO A 205 6.27 15.92 6.67
C PRO A 205 6.37 15.50 5.20
N LEU A 206 6.21 14.20 4.91
CA LEU A 206 6.24 13.71 3.53
C LEU A 206 5.02 14.20 2.73
N ILE A 207 3.83 14.23 3.30
CA ILE A 207 2.66 14.83 2.63
C ILE A 207 2.95 16.27 2.24
N TRP A 208 3.50 17.06 3.17
CA TRP A 208 3.86 18.46 2.88
C TRP A 208 4.84 18.55 1.70
N VAL A 209 5.91 17.73 1.69
CA VAL A 209 6.88 17.69 0.59
C VAL A 209 6.21 17.34 -0.74
N PHE A 210 5.37 16.30 -0.78
CA PHE A 210 4.70 15.87 -2.01
C PHE A 210 3.66 16.88 -2.50
N VAL A 211 2.98 17.59 -1.60
CA VAL A 211 2.06 18.69 -1.96
C VAL A 211 2.85 19.87 -2.57
N GLN A 212 4.01 20.25 -1.98
CA GLN A 212 4.85 21.31 -2.55
C GLN A 212 5.44 20.92 -3.90
N LEU A 213 5.88 19.66 -4.04
CA LEU A 213 6.36 19.14 -5.31
C LEU A 213 5.24 19.17 -6.37
N GLY A 214 4.03 18.77 -6.01
CA GLY A 214 2.87 18.84 -6.91
C GLY A 214 2.58 20.27 -7.38
N LYS A 215 2.53 21.21 -6.45
CA LYS A 215 2.35 22.64 -6.76
C LYS A 215 3.47 23.20 -7.65
N TRP A 216 4.70 22.74 -7.46
CA TRP A 216 5.84 23.14 -8.28
C TRP A 216 5.73 22.59 -9.71
N LEU A 217 5.36 21.33 -9.87
CA LEU A 217 5.17 20.68 -11.17
C LEU A 217 4.07 21.37 -12.01
N ASP A 218 2.99 21.81 -11.35
CA ASP A 218 1.88 22.46 -12.04
C ASP A 218 2.11 23.97 -12.30
N ARG A 219 3.11 24.61 -11.63
CA ARG A 219 3.50 26.01 -11.90
C ARG A 219 4.46 26.15 -13.08
N ALA A 220 5.06 25.09 -13.55
CA ALA A 220 6.04 25.10 -14.65
C ALA A 220 5.38 25.26 -16.04
N GLU A 221 4.15 25.79 -16.06
CA GLU A 221 3.46 26.35 -17.21
C GLU A 221 3.46 27.86 -17.16
#